data_87ff117a19ac67317545f637602a7eb6
#
_entry.id   87ff117a19ac67317545f637602a7eb6
#
_cell.length_a   1.000
_cell.length_b   1.000
_cell.length_c   1.000
_cell.angle_alpha   90.00
_cell.angle_beta   90.00
_cell.angle_gamma   90.00
#
_symmetry.space_group_name_H-M   'P 1'
#
loop_
_entity.id
_entity.type
_entity.pdbx_description
1 polymer ?
#
loop_
_entity_poly.entity_id
_entity_poly.type
_entity_poly.pdbx_seq_one_letter_code
_entity_poly.pdbx_strand_id
1 'polypeptide(L)'
;LLPWEAATLAGLIANPSGYDPRINPKDSEARRNQVLQNMADQGYITQPEYEQYARQPMPHASQIKAPVEASKAPYFTSWLRQQLVDKYGAGEAFGGGLQVTSTLDLGLQDQVQRIADERTAGVGLNSAVVVLNNTTGGVMAMVGGTNYQDQPFNLATQGHRQPGSSFKPFTLVTALEQGHSPDQTFTSAPQQIPFKAKVHKKGGGSKVVPEVFPVHNYGDEYEGTASIATATTFSDNSVYSQLGAEVGPANVAQTAYKMGIQTSLGTPDVDYSIGGNPFAPYNPALILGGLRTGVSPLEMAHAYLTLAHNGQLVSGSMADSSEGPIGIQRVEDTDGNLVETSDGGPGQDKLETKQVVPPDVAATARTILHTVVTSGTGRNADTGDPSEWGKTGTTENNGDAWFVGSNQEVTIAIWVGHADSVRPMLTEYGGAPVDGGTIPALIFSEIVNAYDDLKASKKATDRSSESTTSTTPTTVAPLPTTTAPAPSPSPAPQTSSPAQPPAQPPAQQAPAPSTPAPSGSGSPSGGSPGTGGVSG
;
A
#
# COMPACT_ATOMS: atom_id res chain seq x y z
N LEU A 1 -12.08 31.20 4.40
CA LEU A 1 -11.46 30.78 5.67
C LEU A 1 -11.19 31.99 6.53
N LEU A 2 -11.59 31.93 7.80
CA LEU A 2 -11.23 32.94 8.80
C LEU A 2 -9.80 32.67 9.29
N PRO A 3 -9.07 33.69 9.80
CA PRO A 3 -7.66 33.51 10.17
C PRO A 3 -7.38 32.35 11.13
N TRP A 4 -8.25 32.11 12.13
CA TRP A 4 -8.09 30.99 13.05
C TRP A 4 -8.38 29.63 12.42
N GLU A 5 -9.27 29.56 11.41
CA GLU A 5 -9.51 28.35 10.63
C GLU A 5 -8.31 28.02 9.76
N ALA A 6 -7.77 29.03 9.07
CA ALA A 6 -6.54 28.89 8.29
C ALA A 6 -5.35 28.46 9.15
N ALA A 7 -5.19 29.04 10.36
CA ALA A 7 -4.16 28.65 11.30
C ALA A 7 -4.33 27.21 11.81
N THR A 8 -5.57 26.76 12.01
CA THR A 8 -5.86 25.35 12.37
C THR A 8 -5.40 24.40 11.25
N LEU A 9 -5.76 24.69 10.00
CA LEU A 9 -5.36 23.87 8.84
C LEU A 9 -3.83 23.87 8.66
N ALA A 10 -3.18 25.03 8.78
CA ALA A 10 -1.72 25.11 8.73
C ALA A 10 -1.06 24.32 9.87
N GLY A 11 -1.69 24.28 11.04
CA GLY A 11 -1.23 23.52 12.19
C GLY A 11 -1.23 22.00 11.94
N LEU A 12 -2.23 21.49 11.21
CA LEU A 12 -2.38 20.08 10.87
C LEU A 12 -1.23 19.54 10.00
N ILE A 13 -0.62 20.39 9.16
CA ILE A 13 0.47 19.99 8.25
C ILE A 13 1.66 19.38 9.02
N ALA A 14 1.96 19.87 10.21
CA ALA A 14 3.11 19.42 10.99
C ALA A 14 2.91 18.02 11.61
N ASN A 15 1.70 17.67 12.00
CA ASN A 15 1.32 16.35 12.52
C ASN A 15 -0.19 16.16 12.36
N PRO A 16 -0.66 15.63 11.19
CA PRO A 16 -2.08 15.54 10.89
C PRO A 16 -2.90 14.76 11.92
N SER A 17 -2.39 13.63 12.41
CA SER A 17 -3.08 12.80 13.40
C SER A 17 -2.98 13.38 14.82
N GLY A 18 -1.82 13.91 15.18
CA GLY A 18 -1.59 14.48 16.52
C GLY A 18 -2.33 15.80 16.77
N TYR A 19 -2.62 16.56 15.71
CA TYR A 19 -3.34 17.84 15.79
C TYR A 19 -4.76 17.78 15.20
N ASP A 20 -5.28 16.58 14.92
CA ASP A 20 -6.67 16.43 14.46
C ASP A 20 -7.65 16.90 15.55
N PRO A 21 -8.45 17.97 15.31
CA PRO A 21 -9.36 18.51 16.31
C PRO A 21 -10.50 17.56 16.69
N ARG A 22 -10.76 16.52 15.89
CA ARG A 22 -11.75 15.48 16.20
C ARG A 22 -11.26 14.54 17.29
N ILE A 23 -9.95 14.27 17.33
CA ILE A 23 -9.31 13.28 18.20
C ILE A 23 -8.58 13.98 19.35
N ASN A 24 -7.82 15.03 19.03
CA ASN A 24 -6.93 15.74 19.95
C ASN A 24 -7.24 17.25 19.99
N PRO A 25 -8.45 17.69 20.41
CA PRO A 25 -8.86 19.10 20.31
C PRO A 25 -7.95 20.07 21.09
N LYS A 26 -7.40 19.64 22.23
CA LYS A 26 -6.49 20.48 23.03
C LYS A 26 -5.14 20.71 22.35
N ASP A 27 -4.56 19.68 21.77
CA ASP A 27 -3.27 19.77 21.07
C ASP A 27 -3.45 20.54 19.75
N SER A 28 -4.58 20.37 19.08
CA SER A 28 -4.98 21.14 17.91
C SER A 28 -5.12 22.63 18.24
N GLU A 29 -5.76 22.99 19.37
CA GLU A 29 -5.90 24.36 19.85
C GLU A 29 -4.52 24.98 20.17
N ALA A 30 -3.68 24.27 20.91
CA ALA A 30 -2.33 24.74 21.24
C ALA A 30 -1.50 24.97 19.95
N ARG A 31 -1.59 24.08 18.99
CA ARG A 31 -0.90 24.21 17.70
C ARG A 31 -1.43 25.37 16.86
N ARG A 32 -2.76 25.55 16.77
CA ARG A 32 -3.39 26.71 16.13
C ARG A 32 -2.87 28.02 16.74
N ASN A 33 -2.86 28.12 18.07
CA ASN A 33 -2.42 29.32 18.77
C ASN A 33 -0.94 29.61 18.51
N GLN A 34 -0.09 28.57 18.40
CA GLN A 34 1.31 28.73 17.99
C GLN A 34 1.43 29.30 16.56
N VAL A 35 0.61 28.82 15.63
CA VAL A 35 0.58 29.36 14.25
C VAL A 35 0.13 30.83 14.24
N LEU A 36 -0.93 31.16 14.99
CA LEU A 36 -1.41 32.54 15.13
C LEU A 36 -0.35 33.46 15.76
N GLN A 37 0.40 32.99 16.77
CA GLN A 37 1.50 33.74 17.36
C GLN A 37 2.60 34.01 16.32
N ASN A 38 2.99 32.99 15.56
CA ASN A 38 3.98 33.14 14.49
C ASN A 38 3.51 34.16 13.42
N MET A 39 2.20 34.19 13.12
CA MET A 39 1.62 35.18 12.21
C MET A 39 1.69 36.61 12.78
N ALA A 40 1.48 36.77 14.09
CA ALA A 40 1.62 38.08 14.77
C ALA A 40 3.08 38.51 14.78
N ASP A 41 4.00 37.63 15.14
CA ASP A 41 5.45 37.92 15.21
C ASP A 41 6.01 38.32 13.84
N GLN A 42 5.43 37.80 12.76
CA GLN A 42 5.81 38.11 11.37
C GLN A 42 5.02 39.29 10.76
N GLY A 43 4.08 39.88 11.51
CA GLY A 43 3.30 41.04 11.09
C GLY A 43 2.16 40.75 10.11
N TYR A 44 1.75 39.48 9.94
CA TYR A 44 0.57 39.11 9.13
C TYR A 44 -0.74 39.44 9.83
N ILE A 45 -0.75 39.43 11.16
CA ILE A 45 -1.85 39.90 12.01
C ILE A 45 -1.30 40.76 13.14
N THR A 46 -2.14 41.61 13.73
CA THR A 46 -1.78 42.41 14.87
C THR A 46 -1.91 41.63 16.18
N GLN A 47 -1.26 42.10 17.27
CA GLN A 47 -1.37 41.48 18.59
C GLN A 47 -2.83 41.41 19.12
N PRO A 48 -3.67 42.47 18.98
CA PRO A 48 -5.10 42.38 19.32
C PRO A 48 -5.87 41.34 18.52
N GLU A 49 -5.55 41.19 17.23
CA GLU A 49 -6.16 40.13 16.39
C GLU A 49 -5.74 38.73 16.82
N TYR A 50 -4.46 38.52 17.16
CA TYR A 50 -4.01 37.27 17.77
C TYR A 50 -4.84 36.92 19.02
N GLU A 51 -4.98 37.87 19.97
CA GLU A 51 -5.74 37.65 21.19
C GLU A 51 -7.23 37.32 20.90
N GLN A 52 -7.82 37.96 19.90
CA GLN A 52 -9.18 37.69 19.47
C GLN A 52 -9.32 36.30 18.85
N TYR A 53 -8.39 35.92 17.95
CA TYR A 53 -8.44 34.66 17.22
C TYR A 53 -8.06 33.46 18.11
N ALA A 54 -7.15 33.62 19.03
CA ALA A 54 -6.77 32.58 19.98
C ALA A 54 -7.90 32.19 20.95
N ARG A 55 -8.87 33.10 21.18
CA ARG A 55 -10.05 32.83 22.03
C ARG A 55 -11.18 32.11 21.28
N GLN A 56 -11.07 31.93 19.95
CA GLN A 56 -12.10 31.22 19.20
C GLN A 56 -12.10 29.73 19.61
N PRO A 57 -13.29 29.15 19.88
CA PRO A 57 -13.38 27.75 20.25
C PRO A 57 -12.94 26.85 19.09
N MET A 58 -12.35 25.70 19.42
CA MET A 58 -12.14 24.65 18.43
C MET A 58 -13.47 24.04 18.01
N PRO A 59 -13.64 23.64 16.75
CA PRO A 59 -14.85 22.96 16.32
C PRO A 59 -15.01 21.64 17.07
N HIS A 60 -16.22 21.35 17.50
CA HIS A 60 -16.57 20.05 18.07
C HIS A 60 -16.45 18.96 17.00
N ALA A 61 -16.01 17.75 17.38
CA ALA A 61 -15.89 16.62 16.45
C ALA A 61 -17.18 16.37 15.64
N SER A 62 -18.37 16.58 16.25
CA SER A 62 -19.65 16.47 15.57
C SER A 62 -19.95 17.55 14.52
N GLN A 63 -19.22 18.65 14.53
CA GLN A 63 -19.35 19.75 13.56
C GLN A 63 -18.43 19.56 12.36
N ILE A 64 -17.38 18.77 12.53
CA ILE A 64 -16.46 18.41 11.45
C ILE A 64 -17.03 17.19 10.75
N LYS A 65 -17.79 17.44 9.69
CA LYS A 65 -18.27 16.35 8.82
C LYS A 65 -17.14 15.99 7.87
N ALA A 66 -16.70 14.72 7.93
CA ALA A 66 -15.91 14.18 6.82
C ALA A 66 -16.74 14.35 5.53
N PRO A 67 -16.15 14.76 4.41
CA PRO A 67 -16.83 14.69 3.14
C PRO A 67 -17.37 13.27 2.99
N VAL A 68 -18.67 13.14 2.75
CA VAL A 68 -19.23 11.83 2.39
C VAL A 68 -18.69 11.55 0.99
N GLU A 69 -17.61 10.83 0.90
CA GLU A 69 -17.15 10.33 -0.38
C GLU A 69 -18.14 9.27 -0.84
N ALA A 70 -18.90 9.61 -1.87
CA ALA A 70 -19.79 8.66 -2.55
C ALA A 70 -19.00 7.62 -3.38
N SER A 71 -17.70 7.47 -3.13
CA SER A 71 -16.83 6.55 -3.85
C SER A 71 -16.89 5.15 -3.27
N LYS A 72 -16.95 4.14 -4.15
CA LYS A 72 -16.79 2.73 -3.78
C LYS A 72 -15.34 2.35 -3.47
N ALA A 73 -14.37 3.20 -3.87
CA ALA A 73 -12.94 2.99 -3.65
C ALA A 73 -12.29 4.29 -3.14
N PRO A 74 -12.60 4.74 -1.91
CA PRO A 74 -12.24 6.09 -1.46
C PRO A 74 -10.72 6.31 -1.36
N TYR A 75 -9.93 5.31 -1.03
CA TYR A 75 -8.47 5.41 -1.04
C TYR A 75 -7.92 5.64 -2.45
N PHE A 76 -8.41 4.89 -3.44
CA PHE A 76 -8.03 5.08 -4.83
C PHE A 76 -8.47 6.45 -5.36
N THR A 77 -9.72 6.85 -5.10
CA THR A 77 -10.21 8.14 -5.58
C THR A 77 -9.55 9.34 -4.90
N SER A 78 -9.11 9.22 -3.65
CA SER A 78 -8.33 10.28 -2.99
C SER A 78 -6.94 10.44 -3.63
N TRP A 79 -6.28 9.34 -3.99
CA TRP A 79 -5.02 9.36 -4.72
C TRP A 79 -5.20 9.91 -6.14
N LEU A 80 -6.26 9.50 -6.85
CA LEU A 80 -6.58 9.99 -8.19
C LEU A 80 -6.87 11.49 -8.20
N ARG A 81 -7.59 11.98 -7.19
CA ARG A 81 -7.92 13.41 -7.03
C ARG A 81 -6.66 14.27 -6.92
N GLN A 82 -5.64 13.79 -6.20
CA GLN A 82 -4.38 14.52 -6.10
C GLN A 82 -3.72 14.64 -7.48
N GLN A 83 -3.67 13.56 -8.26
CA GLN A 83 -3.13 13.59 -9.63
C GLN A 83 -3.89 14.56 -10.53
N LEU A 84 -5.22 14.61 -10.42
CA LEU A 84 -6.04 15.57 -11.18
C LEU A 84 -5.71 17.01 -10.79
N VAL A 85 -5.53 17.29 -9.50
CA VAL A 85 -5.14 18.62 -9.04
C VAL A 85 -3.76 19.01 -9.57
N ASP A 86 -2.81 18.10 -9.55
CA ASP A 86 -1.44 18.35 -10.01
C ASP A 86 -1.39 18.57 -11.54
N LYS A 87 -2.23 17.86 -12.30
CA LYS A 87 -2.24 17.95 -13.78
C LYS A 87 -3.14 19.04 -14.35
N TYR A 88 -4.27 19.34 -13.71
CA TYR A 88 -5.28 20.27 -14.22
C TYR A 88 -5.43 21.52 -13.34
N GLY A 89 -4.81 21.55 -12.17
CA GLY A 89 -5.04 22.58 -11.16
C GLY A 89 -6.35 22.38 -10.40
N ALA A 90 -6.43 22.94 -9.18
CA ALA A 90 -7.57 22.74 -8.28
C ALA A 90 -8.90 23.30 -8.86
N GLY A 91 -8.85 24.41 -9.61
CA GLY A 91 -10.05 25.02 -10.21
C GLY A 91 -10.74 24.07 -11.18
N GLU A 92 -9.99 23.48 -12.10
CA GLU A 92 -10.51 22.56 -13.12
C GLU A 92 -10.88 21.21 -12.49
N ALA A 93 -10.02 20.68 -11.63
CA ALA A 93 -10.24 19.39 -10.98
C ALA A 93 -11.52 19.33 -10.11
N PHE A 94 -11.92 20.47 -9.50
CA PHE A 94 -13.11 20.51 -8.63
C PHE A 94 -14.30 21.26 -9.21
N GLY A 95 -14.13 22.06 -10.26
CA GLY A 95 -15.17 22.90 -10.81
C GLY A 95 -15.39 22.74 -12.32
N GLY A 96 -14.47 22.09 -13.02
CA GLY A 96 -14.46 21.99 -14.48
C GLY A 96 -15.41 20.94 -15.08
N GLY A 97 -16.10 20.14 -14.27
CA GLY A 97 -17.02 19.10 -14.76
C GLY A 97 -16.31 17.93 -15.46
N LEU A 98 -15.06 17.64 -15.09
CA LEU A 98 -14.25 16.59 -15.69
C LEU A 98 -14.87 15.19 -15.50
N GLN A 99 -14.90 14.43 -16.58
CA GLN A 99 -15.24 13.01 -16.60
C GLN A 99 -13.95 12.19 -16.71
N VAL A 100 -13.63 11.43 -15.64
CA VAL A 100 -12.37 10.71 -15.53
C VAL A 100 -12.60 9.21 -15.68
N THR A 101 -12.03 8.62 -16.72
CA THR A 101 -11.91 7.17 -16.84
C THR A 101 -10.63 6.71 -16.14
N SER A 102 -10.76 5.88 -15.12
CA SER A 102 -9.64 5.36 -14.33
C SER A 102 -9.26 3.93 -14.73
N THR A 103 -8.13 3.46 -14.19
CA THR A 103 -7.65 2.08 -14.37
C THR A 103 -8.33 1.07 -13.43
N LEU A 104 -9.13 1.55 -12.47
CA LEU A 104 -9.74 0.74 -11.43
C LEU A 104 -10.72 -0.29 -11.98
N ASP A 105 -10.60 -1.54 -11.53
CA ASP A 105 -11.62 -2.59 -11.72
C ASP A 105 -12.45 -2.70 -10.44
N LEU A 106 -13.69 -2.20 -10.47
CA LEU A 106 -14.56 -2.18 -9.29
C LEU A 106 -14.88 -3.58 -8.76
N GLY A 107 -14.99 -4.58 -9.64
CA GLY A 107 -15.24 -5.96 -9.22
C GLY A 107 -14.05 -6.53 -8.44
N LEU A 108 -12.84 -6.26 -8.92
CA LEU A 108 -11.62 -6.66 -8.24
C LEU A 108 -11.41 -5.84 -6.96
N GLN A 109 -11.68 -4.53 -6.98
CA GLN A 109 -11.57 -3.66 -5.80
C GLN A 109 -12.44 -4.17 -4.64
N ASP A 110 -13.69 -4.54 -4.93
CA ASP A 110 -14.61 -5.06 -3.90
C ASP A 110 -14.08 -6.37 -3.30
N GLN A 111 -13.50 -7.27 -4.12
CA GLN A 111 -12.90 -8.52 -3.63
C GLN A 111 -11.63 -8.26 -2.81
N VAL A 112 -10.74 -7.39 -3.28
CA VAL A 112 -9.48 -7.07 -2.59
C VAL A 112 -9.75 -6.43 -1.23
N GLN A 113 -10.71 -5.48 -1.14
CA GLN A 113 -11.10 -4.88 0.13
C GLN A 113 -11.68 -5.94 1.09
N ARG A 114 -12.59 -6.78 0.61
CA ARG A 114 -13.20 -7.85 1.42
C ARG A 114 -12.14 -8.83 1.95
N ILE A 115 -11.23 -9.32 1.09
CA ILE A 115 -10.17 -10.25 1.47
C ILE A 115 -9.25 -9.61 2.54
N ALA A 116 -8.84 -8.37 2.31
CA ALA A 116 -8.00 -7.62 3.23
C ALA A 116 -8.67 -7.44 4.60
N ASP A 117 -9.94 -7.06 4.63
CA ASP A 117 -10.72 -6.87 5.85
C ASP A 117 -10.94 -8.19 6.59
N GLU A 118 -11.31 -9.27 5.91
CA GLU A 118 -11.52 -10.59 6.51
C GLU A 118 -10.26 -11.15 7.17
N ARG A 119 -9.10 -10.93 6.56
CA ARG A 119 -7.81 -11.41 7.09
C ARG A 119 -7.26 -10.59 8.25
N THR A 120 -7.68 -9.34 8.39
CA THR A 120 -7.28 -8.45 9.49
C THR A 120 -8.37 -8.24 10.53
N ALA A 121 -9.61 -8.71 10.26
CA ALA A 121 -10.73 -8.61 11.18
C ALA A 121 -10.47 -9.35 12.50
N GLY A 122 -10.83 -8.73 13.60
CA GLY A 122 -10.75 -9.34 14.94
C GLY A 122 -9.35 -9.43 15.55
N VAL A 123 -8.29 -9.09 14.81
CA VAL A 123 -6.92 -9.10 15.33
C VAL A 123 -6.33 -7.70 15.51
N GLY A 124 -7.08 -6.64 15.15
CA GLY A 124 -6.69 -5.25 15.37
C GLY A 124 -5.55 -4.77 14.47
N LEU A 125 -5.37 -5.41 13.33
CA LEU A 125 -4.38 -5.05 12.32
C LEU A 125 -5.01 -4.27 11.17
N ASN A 126 -4.18 -3.53 10.46
CA ASN A 126 -4.51 -2.89 9.19
C ASN A 126 -3.75 -3.58 8.06
N SER A 127 -4.28 -3.47 6.86
CA SER A 127 -3.59 -3.85 5.64
C SER A 127 -3.60 -2.72 4.63
N ALA A 128 -2.58 -2.71 3.78
CA ALA A 128 -2.56 -1.90 2.57
C ALA A 128 -2.21 -2.81 1.39
N VAL A 129 -3.01 -2.73 0.34
CA VAL A 129 -2.88 -3.60 -0.83
C VAL A 129 -2.95 -2.76 -2.10
N VAL A 130 -2.05 -3.05 -3.03
CA VAL A 130 -2.06 -2.48 -4.38
C VAL A 130 -1.98 -3.61 -5.40
N VAL A 131 -2.88 -3.61 -6.37
CA VAL A 131 -2.89 -4.54 -7.49
C VAL A 131 -2.67 -3.77 -8.79
N LEU A 132 -1.61 -4.12 -9.53
CA LEU A 132 -1.26 -3.54 -10.82
C LEU A 132 -1.48 -4.55 -11.94
N ASN A 133 -1.94 -4.07 -13.08
CA ASN A 133 -1.99 -4.84 -14.32
C ASN A 133 -0.60 -4.91 -14.97
N ASN A 134 -0.08 -6.10 -15.21
CA ASN A 134 1.27 -6.28 -15.75
C ASN A 134 1.42 -5.77 -17.19
N THR A 135 0.35 -5.70 -17.97
CA THR A 135 0.38 -5.23 -19.35
C THR A 135 0.29 -3.72 -19.46
N THR A 136 -0.57 -3.09 -18.64
CA THR A 136 -0.88 -1.66 -18.76
C THR A 136 -0.21 -0.79 -17.70
N GLY A 137 0.34 -1.38 -16.63
CA GLY A 137 0.86 -0.62 -15.48
C GLY A 137 -0.22 0.05 -14.63
N GLY A 138 -1.49 -0.14 -14.97
CA GLY A 138 -2.62 0.50 -14.31
C GLY A 138 -2.92 -0.09 -12.93
N VAL A 139 -3.25 0.77 -11.98
CA VAL A 139 -3.74 0.36 -10.65
C VAL A 139 -5.16 -0.17 -10.79
N MET A 140 -5.35 -1.48 -10.60
CA MET A 140 -6.65 -2.16 -10.71
C MET A 140 -7.42 -2.18 -9.40
N ALA A 141 -6.72 -2.22 -8.26
CA ALA A 141 -7.31 -2.13 -6.93
C ALA A 141 -6.34 -1.48 -5.95
N MET A 142 -6.89 -0.76 -4.96
CA MET A 142 -6.12 -0.09 -3.91
C MET A 142 -6.88 -0.12 -2.59
N VAL A 143 -6.29 -0.74 -1.58
CA VAL A 143 -6.73 -0.73 -0.18
C VAL A 143 -5.71 0.06 0.63
N GLY A 144 -6.11 1.15 1.23
CA GLY A 144 -5.24 2.01 2.04
C GLY A 144 -5.54 1.92 3.55
N GLY A 145 -6.36 0.96 3.96
CA GLY A 145 -6.81 0.74 5.34
C GLY A 145 -8.19 0.08 5.37
N THR A 146 -8.70 -0.16 6.57
CA THR A 146 -9.99 -0.85 6.80
C THR A 146 -11.21 0.07 6.68
N ASN A 147 -11.09 1.34 7.04
CA ASN A 147 -12.20 2.29 7.03
C ASN A 147 -11.71 3.71 6.70
N TYR A 148 -12.00 4.17 5.50
CA TYR A 148 -11.59 5.50 5.04
C TYR A 148 -12.18 6.66 5.86
N GLN A 149 -13.38 6.52 6.39
CA GLN A 149 -14.02 7.58 7.17
C GLN A 149 -13.33 7.82 8.52
N ASP A 150 -12.82 6.74 9.14
CA ASP A 150 -12.10 6.81 10.40
C ASP A 150 -10.61 7.09 10.19
N GLN A 151 -10.04 6.56 9.10
CA GLN A 151 -8.62 6.66 8.76
C GLN A 151 -8.44 7.06 7.28
N PRO A 152 -8.61 8.35 6.93
CA PRO A 152 -8.46 8.81 5.55
C PRO A 152 -7.00 8.81 5.06
N PHE A 153 -6.03 8.60 5.96
CA PHE A 153 -4.63 8.44 5.60
C PHE A 153 -4.44 7.17 4.76
N ASN A 154 -4.03 7.35 3.51
CA ASN A 154 -3.89 6.26 2.56
C ASN A 154 -2.57 5.50 2.79
N LEU A 155 -2.62 4.40 3.52
CA LEU A 155 -1.42 3.58 3.79
C LEU A 155 -0.80 3.00 2.50
N ALA A 156 -1.58 2.81 1.44
CA ALA A 156 -1.08 2.28 0.18
C ALA A 156 -0.14 3.24 -0.57
N THR A 157 -0.33 4.55 -0.40
CA THR A 157 0.42 5.59 -1.13
C THR A 157 1.25 6.50 -0.23
N GLN A 158 0.80 6.73 1.01
CA GLN A 158 1.42 7.64 1.97
C GLN A 158 2.07 6.92 3.16
N GLY A 159 1.75 5.64 3.35
CA GLY A 159 2.27 4.82 4.43
C GLY A 159 3.67 4.32 4.12
N HIS A 160 4.69 5.10 4.48
CA HIS A 160 6.08 4.69 4.35
C HIS A 160 6.43 3.72 5.48
N ARG A 161 6.54 2.42 5.14
CA ARG A 161 6.81 1.33 6.07
C ARG A 161 8.09 0.61 5.70
N GLN A 162 8.78 0.03 6.68
CA GLN A 162 10.00 -0.71 6.40
C GLN A 162 9.68 -2.02 5.67
N PRO A 163 10.24 -2.24 4.46
CA PRO A 163 9.94 -3.42 3.66
C PRO A 163 10.60 -4.70 4.18
N GLY A 164 11.63 -4.58 5.01
CA GLY A 164 12.42 -5.73 5.43
C GLY A 164 12.88 -6.56 4.23
N SER A 165 12.88 -7.86 4.36
CA SER A 165 13.38 -8.79 3.33
C SER A 165 12.66 -8.70 1.96
N SER A 166 11.51 -8.03 1.84
CA SER A 166 10.91 -7.77 0.52
C SER A 166 11.73 -6.78 -0.32
N PHE A 167 12.72 -6.12 0.28
CA PHE A 167 13.69 -5.27 -0.44
C PHE A 167 14.88 -6.06 -1.05
N LYS A 168 15.11 -7.32 -0.63
CA LYS A 168 16.20 -8.16 -1.13
C LYS A 168 16.24 -8.37 -2.66
N PRO A 169 15.12 -8.39 -3.41
CA PRO A 169 15.17 -8.48 -4.86
C PRO A 169 15.98 -7.35 -5.52
N PHE A 170 16.06 -6.16 -4.92
CA PHE A 170 16.92 -5.10 -5.45
C PHE A 170 18.40 -5.45 -5.28
N THR A 171 18.79 -6.06 -4.17
CA THR A 171 20.14 -6.60 -3.95
C THR A 171 20.43 -7.76 -4.91
N LEU A 172 19.47 -8.67 -5.12
CA LEU A 172 19.60 -9.77 -6.08
C LEU A 172 19.81 -9.27 -7.50
N VAL A 173 18.98 -8.35 -7.98
CA VAL A 173 19.10 -7.76 -9.33
C VAL A 173 20.43 -7.08 -9.48
N THR A 174 20.87 -6.28 -8.49
CA THR A 174 22.18 -5.62 -8.51
C THR A 174 23.32 -6.64 -8.63
N ALA A 175 23.23 -7.73 -7.88
CA ALA A 175 24.24 -8.80 -7.92
C ALA A 175 24.28 -9.47 -9.30
N LEU A 176 23.14 -9.84 -9.85
CA LEU A 176 23.04 -10.44 -11.18
C LEU A 176 23.58 -9.50 -12.28
N GLU A 177 23.27 -8.21 -12.22
CA GLU A 177 23.80 -7.20 -13.15
C GLU A 177 25.34 -7.04 -13.05
N GLN A 178 25.91 -7.27 -11.86
CA GLN A 178 27.35 -7.24 -11.63
C GLN A 178 28.03 -8.58 -11.97
N GLY A 179 27.27 -9.58 -12.45
CA GLY A 179 27.79 -10.86 -12.92
C GLY A 179 27.93 -11.94 -11.84
N HIS A 180 27.33 -11.74 -10.65
CA HIS A 180 27.26 -12.81 -9.64
C HIS A 180 26.34 -13.93 -10.13
N SER A 181 26.82 -15.19 -9.99
CA SER A 181 26.01 -16.37 -10.33
C SER A 181 25.00 -16.69 -9.24
N PRO A 182 23.76 -17.11 -9.59
CA PRO A 182 22.81 -17.66 -8.61
C PRO A 182 23.39 -18.78 -7.74
N ASP A 183 24.34 -19.55 -8.26
CA ASP A 183 24.98 -20.67 -7.57
C ASP A 183 26.19 -20.26 -6.70
N GLN A 184 26.59 -18.98 -6.76
CA GLN A 184 27.65 -18.48 -5.89
C GLN A 184 27.25 -18.66 -4.43
N THR A 185 28.16 -19.25 -3.63
CA THR A 185 27.89 -19.60 -2.24
C THR A 185 28.56 -18.67 -1.26
N PHE A 186 27.89 -18.47 -0.13
CA PHE A 186 28.36 -17.72 1.02
C PHE A 186 28.18 -18.52 2.30
N THR A 187 28.82 -18.09 3.38
CA THR A 187 28.63 -18.69 4.70
C THR A 187 27.31 -18.20 5.28
N SER A 188 26.37 -19.14 5.56
CA SER A 188 25.18 -18.89 6.34
C SER A 188 25.47 -19.16 7.81
N ALA A 189 25.77 -18.12 8.56
CA ALA A 189 26.09 -18.10 9.97
C ALA A 189 25.94 -16.65 10.50
N PRO A 190 25.86 -16.39 11.81
CA PRO A 190 25.86 -15.03 12.34
C PRO A 190 27.03 -14.20 11.77
N GLN A 191 26.75 -13.01 11.28
CA GLN A 191 27.73 -12.15 10.64
C GLN A 191 28.03 -10.90 11.50
N GLN A 192 29.26 -10.43 11.39
CA GLN A 192 29.73 -9.15 11.91
C GLN A 192 30.39 -8.38 10.76
N ILE A 193 29.60 -7.63 9.99
CA ILE A 193 30.09 -6.98 8.78
C ILE A 193 30.70 -5.62 9.14
N PRO A 194 32.01 -5.43 9.01
CA PRO A 194 32.65 -4.15 9.33
C PRO A 194 32.31 -3.09 8.27
N PHE A 195 32.02 -1.89 8.71
CA PHE A 195 31.81 -0.74 7.85
C PHE A 195 32.38 0.54 8.46
N LYS A 196 32.36 1.64 7.71
CA LYS A 196 32.76 2.96 8.16
C LYS A 196 31.63 3.95 7.97
N ALA A 197 31.32 4.72 9.02
CA ALA A 197 30.39 5.84 8.96
C ALA A 197 31.18 7.17 8.94
N LYS A 198 30.88 8.03 7.97
CA LYS A 198 31.45 9.38 7.85
C LYS A 198 30.39 10.40 8.23
N VAL A 199 30.40 10.83 9.48
CA VAL A 199 29.45 11.78 10.05
C VAL A 199 29.85 13.22 9.69
N HIS A 200 28.97 13.95 9.06
CA HIS A 200 29.15 15.36 8.72
C HIS A 200 28.77 16.26 9.92
N LYS A 201 29.62 17.23 10.25
CA LYS A 201 29.40 18.15 11.39
C LYS A 201 28.67 19.40 10.93
N LYS A 202 27.69 19.87 11.72
CA LYS A 202 27.13 21.22 11.54
C LYS A 202 28.26 22.25 11.71
N GLY A 203 28.52 23.03 10.66
CA GLY A 203 29.63 24.01 10.63
C GLY A 203 30.87 23.58 9.86
N GLY A 204 30.82 22.41 9.20
CA GLY A 204 31.89 21.91 8.33
C GLY A 204 32.79 20.84 8.95
N GLY A 205 33.45 20.10 8.08
CA GLY A 205 34.27 18.94 8.47
C GLY A 205 33.47 17.66 8.65
N SER A 206 34.18 16.52 8.73
CA SER A 206 33.58 15.21 8.96
C SER A 206 34.45 14.37 9.89
N LYS A 207 33.84 13.34 10.49
CA LYS A 207 34.54 12.32 11.30
C LYS A 207 34.18 10.95 10.74
N VAL A 208 35.20 10.13 10.50
CA VAL A 208 35.01 8.72 10.12
C VAL A 208 35.09 7.86 11.38
N VAL A 209 34.08 7.00 11.57
CA VAL A 209 33.97 6.08 12.69
C VAL A 209 33.88 4.66 12.12
N PRO A 210 34.74 3.72 12.55
CA PRO A 210 34.56 2.32 12.24
C PRO A 210 33.42 1.75 13.07
N GLU A 211 32.56 0.97 12.45
CA GLU A 211 31.40 0.33 13.06
C GLU A 211 31.27 -1.10 12.54
N VAL A 212 30.36 -1.87 13.15
CA VAL A 212 30.05 -3.24 12.75
C VAL A 212 28.55 -3.37 12.60
N PHE A 213 28.12 -4.02 11.53
CA PHE A 213 26.74 -4.37 11.27
C PHE A 213 26.53 -5.83 11.71
N PRO A 214 25.94 -6.08 12.90
CA PRO A 214 25.60 -7.42 13.34
C PRO A 214 24.39 -7.91 12.56
N VAL A 215 24.46 -9.13 12.03
CA VAL A 215 23.38 -9.71 11.22
C VAL A 215 23.08 -11.12 11.69
N HIS A 216 21.80 -11.36 11.95
CA HIS A 216 21.24 -12.66 12.31
C HIS A 216 20.11 -13.02 11.33
N ASN A 217 19.92 -14.32 11.14
CA ASN A 217 18.76 -14.83 10.43
C ASN A 217 17.53 -14.82 11.35
N TYR A 218 16.35 -14.77 10.77
CA TYR A 218 15.10 -14.93 11.51
C TYR A 218 15.10 -16.30 12.22
N GLY A 219 14.78 -16.32 13.52
CA GLY A 219 14.79 -17.54 14.33
C GLY A 219 16.19 -18.13 14.59
N ASP A 220 17.27 -17.43 14.24
CA ASP A 220 18.66 -17.92 14.35
C ASP A 220 18.91 -19.25 13.61
N GLU A 221 18.19 -19.49 12.50
CA GLU A 221 18.36 -20.65 11.64
C GLU A 221 19.38 -20.38 10.53
N TYR A 222 20.31 -21.32 10.31
CA TYR A 222 21.43 -21.17 9.37
C TYR A 222 21.70 -22.47 8.60
N GLU A 223 22.03 -22.32 7.30
CA GLU A 223 22.31 -23.43 6.38
C GLU A 223 23.81 -23.85 6.35
N GLY A 224 24.67 -23.15 7.09
CA GLY A 224 26.14 -23.34 7.04
C GLY A 224 26.76 -22.79 5.77
N THR A 225 26.34 -23.26 4.60
CA THR A 225 26.74 -22.72 3.28
C THR A 225 25.51 -22.70 2.39
N ALA A 226 25.18 -21.53 1.86
CA ALA A 226 24.03 -21.37 0.97
C ALA A 226 24.42 -20.59 -0.31
N SER A 227 23.80 -20.98 -1.44
CA SER A 227 23.89 -20.21 -2.67
C SER A 227 23.01 -18.94 -2.59
N ILE A 228 23.26 -17.97 -3.49
CA ILE A 228 22.40 -16.77 -3.63
C ILE A 228 20.94 -17.22 -3.85
N ALA A 229 20.69 -18.22 -4.71
CA ALA A 229 19.36 -18.73 -4.97
C ALA A 229 18.72 -19.33 -3.69
N THR A 230 19.42 -20.21 -2.97
CA THR A 230 18.93 -20.78 -1.70
C THR A 230 18.68 -19.70 -0.65
N ALA A 231 19.61 -18.75 -0.52
CA ALA A 231 19.46 -17.63 0.42
C ALA A 231 18.27 -16.73 0.08
N THR A 232 17.91 -16.60 -1.19
CA THR A 232 16.70 -15.88 -1.62
C THR A 232 15.44 -16.65 -1.23
N THR A 233 15.43 -17.97 -1.48
CA THR A 233 14.31 -18.88 -1.16
C THR A 233 13.94 -18.83 0.33
N PHE A 234 14.94 -18.92 1.20
CA PHE A 234 14.76 -18.93 2.66
C PHE A 234 15.00 -17.59 3.33
N SER A 235 15.21 -16.54 2.53
CA SER A 235 15.37 -15.18 3.03
C SER A 235 16.56 -14.99 3.99
N ASP A 236 17.68 -15.67 3.76
CA ASP A 236 18.88 -15.64 4.61
C ASP A 236 19.50 -14.23 4.68
N ASN A 237 19.50 -13.63 5.87
CA ASN A 237 20.08 -12.31 6.10
C ASN A 237 21.62 -12.35 6.06
N SER A 238 22.20 -13.43 6.61
CA SER A 238 23.65 -13.55 6.74
C SER A 238 24.34 -13.60 5.38
N VAL A 239 23.77 -14.35 4.43
CA VAL A 239 24.25 -14.41 3.05
C VAL A 239 24.05 -13.07 2.34
N TYR A 240 22.84 -12.49 2.45
CA TYR A 240 22.53 -11.22 1.81
C TYR A 240 23.37 -10.06 2.33
N SER A 241 23.77 -10.06 3.60
CA SER A 241 24.66 -9.04 4.15
C SER A 241 26.06 -9.08 3.52
N GLN A 242 26.58 -10.28 3.27
CA GLN A 242 27.87 -10.48 2.60
C GLN A 242 27.76 -10.08 1.11
N LEU A 243 26.74 -10.58 0.40
CA LEU A 243 26.47 -10.22 -0.99
C LEU A 243 26.29 -8.71 -1.15
N GLY A 244 25.49 -8.08 -0.29
CA GLY A 244 25.25 -6.65 -0.32
C GLY A 244 26.48 -5.80 0.01
N ALA A 245 27.40 -6.31 0.83
CA ALA A 245 28.69 -5.67 1.07
C ALA A 245 29.60 -5.73 -0.19
N GLU A 246 29.52 -6.81 -0.97
CA GLU A 246 30.24 -6.94 -2.24
C GLU A 246 29.68 -6.00 -3.30
N VAL A 247 28.35 -6.03 -3.54
CA VAL A 247 27.72 -5.22 -4.60
C VAL A 247 27.60 -3.73 -4.26
N GLY A 248 27.58 -3.38 -2.98
CA GLY A 248 27.52 -2.02 -2.44
C GLY A 248 26.11 -1.44 -2.30
N PRO A 249 25.76 -0.89 -1.10
CA PRO A 249 24.42 -0.33 -0.84
C PRO A 249 24.00 0.78 -1.81
N ALA A 250 24.95 1.58 -2.30
CA ALA A 250 24.68 2.63 -3.28
C ALA A 250 24.16 2.07 -4.61
N ASN A 251 24.71 0.96 -5.07
CA ASN A 251 24.26 0.30 -6.30
C ASN A 251 22.89 -0.33 -6.09
N VAL A 252 22.62 -0.92 -4.92
CA VAL A 252 21.29 -1.45 -4.55
C VAL A 252 20.26 -0.34 -4.53
N ALA A 253 20.57 0.82 -3.94
CA ALA A 253 19.67 1.98 -3.93
C ALA A 253 19.37 2.48 -5.37
N GLN A 254 20.39 2.55 -6.23
CA GLN A 254 20.21 2.93 -7.64
C GLN A 254 19.34 1.92 -8.40
N THR A 255 19.52 0.62 -8.13
CA THR A 255 18.66 -0.42 -8.70
C THR A 255 17.21 -0.24 -8.24
N ALA A 256 16.98 0.04 -6.95
CA ALA A 256 15.63 0.32 -6.44
C ALA A 256 15.00 1.55 -7.13
N TYR A 257 15.74 2.65 -7.24
CA TYR A 257 15.24 3.86 -7.92
C TYR A 257 14.90 3.61 -9.40
N LYS A 258 15.80 3.00 -10.16
CA LYS A 258 15.54 2.72 -11.58
C LYS A 258 14.38 1.75 -11.81
N MET A 259 14.05 0.92 -10.82
CA MET A 259 12.90 0.01 -10.88
C MET A 259 11.60 0.66 -10.43
N GLY A 260 11.60 1.87 -9.86
CA GLY A 260 10.37 2.62 -9.54
C GLY A 260 10.19 3.06 -8.09
N ILE A 261 11.17 2.83 -7.20
CA ILE A 261 11.15 3.43 -5.86
C ILE A 261 11.46 4.92 -5.98
N GLN A 262 10.61 5.76 -5.41
CA GLN A 262 10.73 7.22 -5.46
C GLN A 262 11.14 7.82 -4.11
N THR A 263 10.78 7.16 -3.01
CA THR A 263 11.16 7.57 -1.66
C THR A 263 12.68 7.63 -1.52
N SER A 264 13.19 8.71 -0.91
CA SER A 264 14.61 8.86 -0.67
C SER A 264 15.16 7.76 0.26
N LEU A 265 16.07 6.97 -0.24
CA LEU A 265 16.76 5.88 0.47
C LEU A 265 18.02 6.35 1.20
N GLY A 266 18.44 7.58 0.97
CA GLY A 266 19.65 8.17 1.54
C GLY A 266 19.46 8.61 2.99
N THR A 267 20.58 8.65 3.73
CA THR A 267 20.66 9.21 5.06
C THR A 267 21.30 10.60 5.00
N PRO A 268 20.62 11.67 5.45
CA PRO A 268 21.25 12.98 5.56
C PRO A 268 22.37 12.93 6.62
N ASP A 269 23.39 13.73 6.44
CA ASP A 269 24.48 13.95 7.40
C ASP A 269 25.42 12.76 7.67
N VAL A 270 25.21 11.58 7.06
CA VAL A 270 26.09 10.43 7.24
C VAL A 270 26.29 9.70 5.90
N ASP A 271 27.55 9.51 5.50
CA ASP A 271 27.93 8.60 4.42
C ASP A 271 28.51 7.30 4.99
N TYR A 272 28.28 6.20 4.31
CA TYR A 272 28.74 4.88 4.73
C TYR A 272 29.65 4.24 3.66
N SER A 273 30.61 3.42 4.10
CA SER A 273 31.47 2.60 3.25
C SER A 273 31.56 1.19 3.85
N ILE A 274 31.19 0.18 3.08
CA ILE A 274 31.19 -1.23 3.43
C ILE A 274 31.80 -2.04 2.28
N GLY A 275 32.49 -3.15 2.56
CA GLY A 275 33.09 -4.02 1.54
C GLY A 275 34.12 -3.33 0.64
N GLY A 276 34.70 -2.19 1.09
CA GLY A 276 35.64 -1.40 0.27
C GLY A 276 34.96 -0.44 -0.71
N ASN A 277 33.62 -0.41 -0.78
CA ASN A 277 32.88 0.53 -1.61
C ASN A 277 33.12 1.99 -1.21
N PRO A 278 33.02 2.95 -2.12
CA PRO A 278 33.12 4.37 -1.83
C PRO A 278 32.11 4.83 -0.78
N PHE A 279 32.41 5.91 -0.05
CA PHE A 279 31.46 6.54 0.84
C PHE A 279 30.24 7.07 0.07
N ALA A 280 29.04 6.70 0.52
CA ALA A 280 27.76 7.12 -0.04
C ALA A 280 26.71 7.24 1.08
N PRO A 281 25.64 8.02 0.91
CA PRO A 281 24.65 8.27 1.97
C PRO A 281 23.65 7.09 2.15
N TYR A 282 24.12 5.84 2.02
CA TYR A 282 23.27 4.66 2.11
C TYR A 282 23.73 3.74 3.24
N ASN A 283 22.86 3.60 4.25
CA ASN A 283 23.14 2.73 5.38
C ASN A 283 23.28 1.26 4.94
N PRO A 284 24.25 0.48 5.45
CA PRO A 284 24.36 -0.95 5.17
C PRO A 284 23.09 -1.77 5.37
N ALA A 285 22.24 -1.42 6.32
CA ALA A 285 20.97 -2.11 6.55
C ALA A 285 20.01 -2.06 5.36
N LEU A 286 20.20 -1.10 4.41
CA LEU A 286 19.41 -0.99 3.19
C LEU A 286 19.39 -2.29 2.38
N ILE A 287 20.50 -3.03 2.34
CA ILE A 287 20.59 -4.32 1.63
C ILE A 287 19.60 -5.37 2.13
N LEU A 288 19.14 -5.25 3.35
CA LEU A 288 18.14 -6.11 3.99
C LEU A 288 16.76 -5.43 4.13
N GLY A 289 16.61 -4.21 3.61
CA GLY A 289 15.38 -3.43 3.70
C GLY A 289 15.20 -2.66 5.01
N GLY A 290 16.28 -2.49 5.79
CA GLY A 290 16.33 -1.56 6.91
C GLY A 290 16.46 -0.11 6.40
N LEU A 291 15.35 0.55 6.11
CA LEU A 291 15.27 1.88 5.54
C LEU A 291 14.95 2.92 6.61
N ARG A 292 15.50 4.10 6.50
CA ARG A 292 15.18 5.18 7.44
C ARG A 292 13.73 5.66 7.33
N THR A 293 13.25 5.88 6.11
CA THR A 293 11.91 6.41 5.86
C THR A 293 10.91 5.29 5.57
N GLY A 294 11.35 4.16 5.03
CA GLY A 294 10.48 3.12 4.50
C GLY A 294 10.03 3.42 3.07
N VAL A 295 9.11 2.61 2.57
CA VAL A 295 8.52 2.72 1.22
C VAL A 295 7.02 2.46 1.29
N SER A 296 6.27 2.94 0.28
CA SER A 296 4.84 2.65 0.19
C SER A 296 4.55 1.33 -0.54
N PRO A 297 3.40 0.69 -0.29
CA PRO A 297 2.94 -0.45 -1.06
C PRO A 297 2.84 -0.17 -2.56
N LEU A 298 2.45 1.03 -2.95
CA LEU A 298 2.37 1.44 -4.36
C LEU A 298 3.75 1.43 -5.03
N GLU A 299 4.77 1.97 -4.37
CA GLU A 299 6.15 1.94 -4.88
C GLU A 299 6.68 0.50 -5.00
N MET A 300 6.41 -0.35 -4.00
CA MET A 300 6.84 -1.73 -4.02
C MET A 300 6.15 -2.53 -5.13
N ALA A 301 4.83 -2.34 -5.33
CA ALA A 301 4.11 -2.95 -6.45
C ALA A 301 4.70 -2.51 -7.79
N HIS A 302 4.94 -1.22 -7.97
CA HIS A 302 5.48 -0.66 -9.21
C HIS A 302 6.91 -1.15 -9.50
N ALA A 303 7.76 -1.23 -8.48
CA ALA A 303 9.11 -1.76 -8.63
C ALA A 303 9.14 -3.26 -8.99
N TYR A 304 8.22 -4.06 -8.43
CA TYR A 304 8.10 -5.48 -8.79
C TYR A 304 7.47 -5.67 -10.18
N LEU A 305 6.55 -4.78 -10.59
CA LEU A 305 6.04 -4.76 -11.96
C LEU A 305 7.16 -4.65 -13.00
N THR A 306 8.23 -3.90 -12.70
CA THR A 306 9.42 -3.83 -13.56
C THR A 306 10.01 -5.22 -13.83
N LEU A 307 10.08 -6.10 -12.82
CA LEU A 307 10.52 -7.48 -13.03
C LEU A 307 9.48 -8.31 -13.80
N ALA A 308 8.19 -8.15 -13.48
CA ALA A 308 7.10 -8.83 -14.19
C ALA A 308 7.09 -8.47 -15.68
N HIS A 309 7.41 -7.22 -16.01
CA HIS A 309 7.48 -6.70 -17.38
C HIS A 309 8.88 -6.82 -18.00
N ASN A 310 9.60 -7.91 -17.72
CA ASN A 310 10.91 -8.25 -18.29
C ASN A 310 11.99 -7.16 -18.10
N GLY A 311 11.98 -6.49 -16.95
CA GLY A 311 12.93 -5.45 -16.61
C GLY A 311 12.65 -4.09 -17.23
N GLN A 312 11.45 -3.91 -17.80
CA GLN A 312 10.98 -2.61 -18.27
C GLN A 312 10.18 -1.90 -17.17
N LEU A 313 10.62 -0.71 -16.79
CA LEU A 313 9.80 0.19 -15.99
C LEU A 313 8.61 0.63 -16.84
N VAL A 314 7.41 0.44 -16.30
CA VAL A 314 6.14 0.78 -16.96
C VAL A 314 5.57 2.02 -16.30
N SER A 315 5.30 3.05 -17.08
CA SER A 315 4.66 4.30 -16.64
C SER A 315 3.68 4.82 -17.69
N GLY A 316 3.07 5.95 -17.42
CA GLY A 316 2.13 6.57 -18.36
C GLY A 316 2.25 8.09 -18.38
N SER A 317 1.84 8.70 -19.49
CA SER A 317 1.83 10.15 -19.64
C SER A 317 0.87 10.84 -18.67
N MET A 318 -0.09 10.10 -18.09
CA MET A 318 -1.04 10.58 -17.08
C MET A 318 -0.67 10.13 -15.66
N ALA A 319 0.47 9.47 -15.43
CA ALA A 319 0.95 9.10 -14.11
C ALA A 319 1.19 10.33 -13.21
N ASP A 320 1.19 10.13 -11.89
CA ASP A 320 1.39 11.20 -10.90
C ASP A 320 2.80 11.81 -10.94
N SER A 321 3.77 11.02 -11.42
CA SER A 321 5.15 11.44 -11.70
C SER A 321 5.55 10.96 -13.09
N SER A 322 6.66 11.46 -13.61
CA SER A 322 7.16 11.11 -14.95
C SER A 322 7.44 9.62 -15.15
N GLU A 323 7.57 8.85 -14.09
CA GLU A 323 7.87 7.40 -14.12
C GLU A 323 7.00 6.63 -13.09
N GLY A 324 5.83 7.17 -12.68
CA GLY A 324 4.94 6.57 -11.67
C GLY A 324 3.91 5.59 -12.25
N PRO A 325 3.18 4.89 -11.36
CA PRO A 325 2.09 4.01 -11.75
C PRO A 325 0.88 4.79 -12.28
N ILE A 326 0.06 4.13 -13.09
CA ILE A 326 -1.03 4.73 -13.84
C ILE A 326 -2.35 4.58 -13.07
N GLY A 327 -3.06 5.69 -12.84
CA GLY A 327 -4.40 5.71 -12.25
C GLY A 327 -5.47 6.26 -13.19
N ILE A 328 -5.08 7.19 -14.06
CA ILE A 328 -5.95 7.89 -15.01
C ILE A 328 -5.72 7.30 -16.40
N GLN A 329 -6.78 6.85 -17.07
CA GLN A 329 -6.72 6.45 -18.47
C GLN A 329 -7.08 7.62 -19.39
N ARG A 330 -8.10 8.44 -19.01
CA ARG A 330 -8.64 9.47 -19.86
C ARG A 330 -9.40 10.50 -19.05
N VAL A 331 -9.34 11.77 -19.47
CA VAL A 331 -10.09 12.88 -18.91
C VAL A 331 -10.82 13.60 -20.02
N GLU A 332 -12.14 13.74 -19.88
CA GLU A 332 -13.03 14.37 -20.86
C GLU A 332 -13.84 15.48 -20.18
N ASP A 333 -14.30 16.43 -20.99
CA ASP A 333 -15.30 17.42 -20.59
C ASP A 333 -16.72 16.82 -20.63
N THR A 334 -17.71 17.64 -20.33
CA THR A 334 -19.13 17.25 -20.36
C THR A 334 -19.65 16.92 -21.77
N ASP A 335 -18.96 17.35 -22.81
CA ASP A 335 -19.29 17.11 -24.21
C ASP A 335 -18.55 15.90 -24.79
N GLY A 336 -17.68 15.26 -23.97
CA GLY A 336 -16.91 14.07 -24.36
C GLY A 336 -15.63 14.38 -25.12
N ASN A 337 -15.14 15.62 -25.10
CA ASN A 337 -13.87 15.96 -25.68
C ASN A 337 -12.74 15.75 -24.68
N LEU A 338 -11.58 15.28 -25.15
CA LEU A 338 -10.39 15.16 -24.31
C LEU A 338 -9.94 16.53 -23.80
N VAL A 339 -9.66 16.63 -22.50
CA VAL A 339 -9.17 17.84 -21.84
C VAL A 339 -7.65 17.75 -21.72
N GLU A 340 -6.94 18.71 -22.32
CA GLU A 340 -5.49 18.82 -22.19
C GLU A 340 -5.09 19.15 -20.75
N THR A 341 -3.95 18.61 -20.31
CA THR A 341 -3.38 18.94 -19.00
C THR A 341 -2.88 20.39 -18.98
N SER A 342 -2.68 20.96 -17.80
CA SER A 342 -2.23 22.35 -17.64
C SER A 342 -0.86 22.65 -18.26
N ASP A 343 -0.04 21.64 -18.51
CA ASP A 343 1.25 21.70 -19.20
C ASP A 343 1.16 21.39 -20.70
N GLY A 344 -0.07 21.22 -21.24
CA GLY A 344 -0.32 20.94 -22.66
C GLY A 344 -0.19 19.47 -23.05
N GLY A 345 -0.18 18.56 -22.07
CA GLY A 345 -0.21 17.11 -22.32
C GLY A 345 -1.59 16.63 -22.77
N PRO A 346 -1.69 15.46 -23.43
CA PRO A 346 -2.95 14.90 -23.87
C PRO A 346 -3.82 14.48 -22.68
N GLY A 347 -5.14 14.65 -22.77
CA GLY A 347 -6.11 14.19 -21.77
C GLY A 347 -6.33 12.68 -21.78
N GLN A 348 -5.48 11.92 -22.46
CA GLN A 348 -5.52 10.45 -22.54
C GLN A 348 -4.15 9.88 -22.24
N ASP A 349 -4.12 8.84 -21.40
CA ASP A 349 -2.88 8.16 -21.04
C ASP A 349 -2.26 7.46 -22.25
N LYS A 350 -0.94 7.57 -22.32
CA LYS A 350 -0.10 6.82 -23.25
C LYS A 350 0.89 6.02 -22.44
N LEU A 351 0.83 4.70 -22.60
CA LEU A 351 1.77 3.79 -21.98
C LEU A 351 3.21 4.12 -22.41
N GLU A 352 4.09 4.24 -21.44
CA GLU A 352 5.52 4.45 -21.61
C GLU A 352 6.30 3.30 -20.97
N THR A 353 7.32 2.81 -21.65
CA THR A 353 8.18 1.74 -21.13
C THR A 353 9.63 2.10 -21.32
N LYS A 354 10.46 1.77 -20.32
CA LYS A 354 11.90 2.04 -20.33
C LYS A 354 12.64 0.81 -19.83
N GLN A 355 13.54 0.23 -20.64
CA GLN A 355 14.38 -0.88 -20.19
C GLN A 355 15.35 -0.38 -19.13
N VAL A 356 15.22 -0.87 -17.89
CA VAL A 356 16.02 -0.45 -16.73
C VAL A 356 16.77 -1.62 -16.08
N VAL A 357 16.32 -2.85 -16.28
CA VAL A 357 17.00 -4.08 -15.89
C VAL A 357 17.13 -4.97 -17.13
N PRO A 358 18.29 -5.59 -17.42
CA PRO A 358 18.41 -6.52 -18.55
C PRO A 358 17.36 -7.63 -18.49
N PRO A 359 16.74 -8.04 -19.62
CA PRO A 359 15.67 -9.02 -19.63
C PRO A 359 16.06 -10.39 -19.06
N ASP A 360 17.29 -10.82 -19.29
CA ASP A 360 17.86 -12.07 -18.76
C ASP A 360 18.07 -12.02 -17.24
N VAL A 361 18.50 -10.88 -16.72
CA VAL A 361 18.58 -10.62 -15.26
C VAL A 361 17.20 -10.66 -14.62
N ALA A 362 16.22 -9.98 -15.23
CA ALA A 362 14.85 -10.00 -14.74
C ALA A 362 14.24 -11.41 -14.76
N ALA A 363 14.48 -12.19 -15.83
CA ALA A 363 14.03 -13.57 -15.93
C ALA A 363 14.69 -14.47 -14.88
N THR A 364 16.00 -14.34 -14.67
CA THR A 364 16.74 -15.09 -13.65
C THR A 364 16.24 -14.75 -12.25
N ALA A 365 16.02 -13.46 -11.95
CA ALA A 365 15.49 -13.02 -10.67
C ALA A 365 14.10 -13.62 -10.41
N ARG A 366 13.16 -13.60 -11.38
CA ARG A 366 11.84 -14.22 -11.26
C ARG A 366 11.93 -15.73 -11.01
N THR A 367 12.82 -16.44 -11.73
CA THR A 367 13.04 -17.88 -11.55
C THR A 367 13.47 -18.20 -10.12
N ILE A 368 14.37 -17.40 -9.55
CA ILE A 368 14.79 -17.56 -8.16
C ILE A 368 13.64 -17.20 -7.20
N LEU A 369 12.94 -16.09 -7.45
CA LEU A 369 11.82 -15.64 -6.60
C LEU A 369 10.60 -16.59 -6.66
N HIS A 370 10.44 -17.39 -7.72
CA HIS A 370 9.44 -18.46 -7.80
C HIS A 370 9.68 -19.52 -6.71
N THR A 371 10.93 -19.85 -6.39
CA THR A 371 11.24 -20.82 -5.33
C THR A 371 10.82 -20.34 -3.94
N VAL A 372 10.72 -19.03 -3.72
CA VAL A 372 10.19 -18.45 -2.46
C VAL A 372 8.73 -18.88 -2.24
N VAL A 373 7.94 -18.89 -3.32
CA VAL A 373 6.52 -19.28 -3.31
C VAL A 373 6.39 -20.80 -3.22
N THR A 374 7.10 -21.56 -4.03
CA THR A 374 6.91 -23.02 -4.15
C THR A 374 7.54 -23.82 -3.00
N SER A 375 8.64 -23.36 -2.41
CA SER A 375 9.38 -24.12 -1.41
C SER A 375 9.94 -23.30 -0.25
N GLY A 376 9.88 -21.97 -0.35
CA GLY A 376 10.51 -21.06 0.61
C GLY A 376 9.56 -20.45 1.63
N THR A 377 9.87 -19.22 2.02
CA THR A 377 9.15 -18.48 3.07
C THR A 377 7.75 -18.02 2.66
N GLY A 378 7.42 -18.02 1.35
CA GLY A 378 6.15 -17.53 0.80
C GLY A 378 5.14 -18.60 0.40
N ARG A 379 5.23 -19.83 0.90
CA ARG A 379 4.40 -20.98 0.47
C ARG A 379 2.89 -20.77 0.60
N ASN A 380 2.43 -19.94 1.50
CA ASN A 380 1.00 -19.59 1.60
C ASN A 380 0.50 -18.71 0.43
N ALA A 381 1.40 -18.18 -0.40
CA ALA A 381 1.05 -17.45 -1.61
C ALA A 381 0.85 -18.36 -2.84
N ASP A 382 1.25 -19.63 -2.77
CA ASP A 382 1.19 -20.59 -3.87
C ASP A 382 -0.28 -20.96 -4.18
N THR A 383 -0.77 -20.59 -5.36
CA THR A 383 -2.09 -21.00 -5.88
C THR A 383 -1.98 -22.19 -6.85
N GLY A 384 -0.77 -22.62 -7.17
CA GLY A 384 -0.47 -23.62 -8.17
C GLY A 384 -0.27 -23.06 -9.59
N ASP A 385 -0.31 -21.74 -9.77
CA ASP A 385 0.07 -21.10 -11.03
C ASP A 385 1.61 -21.10 -11.17
N PRO A 386 2.19 -21.79 -12.17
CA PRO A 386 3.64 -21.87 -12.33
C PRO A 386 4.31 -20.53 -12.68
N SER A 387 3.55 -19.50 -12.98
CA SER A 387 4.07 -18.17 -13.26
C SER A 387 4.25 -17.31 -12.00
N GLU A 388 3.77 -17.76 -10.84
CA GLU A 388 3.87 -17.03 -9.59
C GLU A 388 5.30 -16.92 -9.06
N TRP A 389 5.62 -15.76 -8.54
CA TRP A 389 6.85 -15.49 -7.85
C TRP A 389 6.64 -14.33 -6.88
N GLY A 390 7.47 -14.24 -5.86
CA GLY A 390 7.33 -13.16 -4.89
C GLY A 390 8.41 -13.18 -3.81
N LYS A 391 8.28 -12.27 -2.86
CA LYS A 391 9.18 -12.18 -1.71
C LYS A 391 8.42 -11.75 -0.46
N THR A 392 8.65 -12.48 0.62
CA THR A 392 8.23 -12.11 1.97
C THR A 392 9.11 -11.01 2.53
N GLY A 393 8.53 -10.14 3.34
CA GLY A 393 9.23 -9.16 4.16
C GLY A 393 8.70 -9.20 5.58
N THR A 394 9.62 -9.18 6.54
CA THR A 394 9.31 -9.09 7.97
C THR A 394 10.37 -8.21 8.60
N THR A 395 9.95 -7.21 9.37
CA THR A 395 10.86 -6.36 10.13
C THR A 395 11.14 -6.97 11.50
N GLU A 396 12.15 -6.46 12.20
CA GLU A 396 12.45 -6.88 13.57
C GLU A 396 11.21 -6.81 14.45
N ASN A 397 11.06 -7.79 15.33
CA ASN A 397 9.90 -7.94 16.22
C ASN A 397 8.54 -8.03 15.52
N ASN A 398 8.50 -8.37 14.22
CA ASN A 398 7.25 -8.49 13.46
C ASN A 398 6.40 -7.20 13.48
N GLY A 399 7.03 -6.02 13.43
CA GLY A 399 6.34 -4.73 13.42
C GLY A 399 5.67 -4.39 12.08
N ASP A 400 6.25 -4.88 10.97
CA ASP A 400 5.72 -4.81 9.61
C ASP A 400 5.85 -6.17 8.94
N ALA A 401 4.81 -6.61 8.26
CA ALA A 401 4.79 -7.85 7.48
C ALA A 401 4.38 -7.56 6.04
N TRP A 402 5.14 -8.08 5.07
CA TRP A 402 4.96 -7.84 3.65
C TRP A 402 4.94 -9.12 2.84
N PHE A 403 4.13 -9.13 1.81
CA PHE A 403 4.32 -9.99 0.67
C PHE A 403 4.19 -9.17 -0.61
N VAL A 404 5.17 -9.24 -1.49
CA VAL A 404 5.13 -8.61 -2.80
C VAL A 404 5.43 -9.67 -3.83
N GLY A 405 4.53 -9.83 -4.79
CA GLY A 405 4.65 -10.87 -5.78
C GLY A 405 3.85 -10.57 -7.04
N SER A 406 3.99 -11.46 -8.01
CA SER A 406 3.33 -11.34 -9.30
C SER A 406 3.07 -12.72 -9.89
N ASN A 407 2.07 -12.80 -10.74
CA ASN A 407 1.91 -13.86 -11.73
C ASN A 407 2.10 -13.28 -13.14
N GLN A 408 1.58 -13.94 -14.17
CA GLN A 408 1.68 -13.46 -15.54
C GLN A 408 0.89 -12.16 -15.78
N GLU A 409 -0.16 -11.87 -15.01
CA GLU A 409 -1.15 -10.84 -15.34
C GLU A 409 -1.19 -9.68 -14.35
N VAL A 410 -0.93 -9.95 -13.07
CA VAL A 410 -1.02 -8.94 -12.01
C VAL A 410 0.20 -8.97 -11.10
N THR A 411 0.59 -7.79 -10.64
CA THR A 411 1.59 -7.59 -9.58
C THR A 411 0.91 -7.01 -8.35
N ILE A 412 1.16 -7.61 -7.19
CA ILE A 412 0.45 -7.29 -5.95
C ILE A 412 1.46 -7.02 -4.84
N ALA A 413 1.33 -5.87 -4.18
CA ALA A 413 2.04 -5.57 -2.94
C ALA A 413 1.06 -5.52 -1.78
N ILE A 414 1.37 -6.24 -0.71
CA ILE A 414 0.58 -6.34 0.51
C ILE A 414 1.46 -5.97 1.70
N TRP A 415 0.97 -5.06 2.50
CA TRP A 415 1.50 -4.76 3.82
C TRP A 415 0.45 -5.06 4.89
N VAL A 416 0.88 -5.59 6.03
CA VAL A 416 0.06 -5.83 7.23
C VAL A 416 0.81 -5.32 8.45
N GLY A 417 0.11 -4.60 9.33
CA GLY A 417 0.70 -4.05 10.54
C GLY A 417 -0.27 -3.16 11.31
N HIS A 418 0.24 -2.46 12.32
CA HIS A 418 -0.50 -1.42 13.00
C HIS A 418 -0.33 -0.08 12.26
N ALA A 419 -1.44 0.57 11.90
CA ALA A 419 -1.40 1.79 11.09
C ALA A 419 -0.66 2.95 11.77
N ASP A 420 -0.71 3.03 13.10
CA ASP A 420 -0.22 4.12 13.93
C ASP A 420 1.17 3.86 14.56
N SER A 421 1.69 2.65 14.45
CA SER A 421 2.91 2.24 15.17
C SER A 421 3.61 1.06 14.49
N VAL A 422 4.83 0.75 14.96
CA VAL A 422 5.57 -0.48 14.62
C VAL A 422 5.48 -1.51 15.76
N ARG A 423 4.35 -1.54 16.47
CA ARG A 423 4.12 -2.50 17.55
C ARG A 423 4.22 -3.93 17.04
N PRO A 424 4.91 -4.84 17.79
CA PRO A 424 5.07 -6.24 17.39
C PRO A 424 3.74 -6.97 17.23
N MET A 425 3.64 -7.79 16.19
CA MET A 425 2.53 -8.69 15.91
C MET A 425 2.95 -10.13 16.25
N LEU A 426 2.92 -10.49 17.53
CA LEU A 426 3.51 -11.76 18.01
C LEU A 426 2.49 -12.89 18.20
N THR A 427 1.19 -12.58 18.19
CA THR A 427 0.12 -13.54 18.51
C THR A 427 -1.09 -13.46 17.58
N GLU A 428 -1.09 -12.53 16.65
CA GLU A 428 -2.24 -12.14 15.84
C GLU A 428 -2.55 -13.16 14.72
N TYR A 429 -1.65 -14.11 14.45
CA TYR A 429 -1.90 -15.22 13.53
C TYR A 429 -2.20 -16.52 14.30
N GLY A 430 -3.42 -16.62 14.83
CA GLY A 430 -3.85 -17.82 15.56
C GLY A 430 -3.03 -18.15 16.81
N GLY A 431 -2.47 -17.15 17.47
CA GLY A 431 -1.56 -17.29 18.60
C GLY A 431 -0.06 -17.32 18.23
N ALA A 432 0.26 -17.25 16.93
CA ALA A 432 1.62 -17.16 16.40
C ALA A 432 1.93 -15.75 15.85
N PRO A 433 3.20 -15.42 15.60
CA PRO A 433 3.59 -14.15 14.98
C PRO A 433 3.03 -14.00 13.57
N VAL A 434 2.76 -12.74 13.19
CA VAL A 434 2.49 -12.37 11.81
C VAL A 434 3.82 -12.01 11.15
N ASP A 435 4.12 -12.69 10.05
CA ASP A 435 5.23 -12.43 9.16
C ASP A 435 4.76 -12.37 7.70
N GLY A 436 5.68 -12.10 6.78
CA GLY A 436 5.35 -11.98 5.37
C GLY A 436 4.81 -13.26 4.72
N GLY A 437 5.13 -14.43 5.29
CA GLY A 437 4.66 -15.75 4.83
C GLY A 437 3.30 -16.15 5.39
N THR A 438 2.72 -15.37 6.30
CA THR A 438 1.44 -15.66 6.96
C THR A 438 0.31 -14.84 6.33
N ILE A 439 -0.28 -13.88 7.04
CA ILE A 439 -1.43 -13.08 6.57
C ILE A 439 -1.16 -12.42 5.20
N PRO A 440 -0.02 -11.75 4.96
CA PRO A 440 0.22 -11.13 3.65
C PRO A 440 0.25 -12.13 2.48
N ALA A 441 0.89 -13.28 2.65
CA ALA A 441 0.95 -14.33 1.62
C ALA A 441 -0.42 -14.95 1.35
N LEU A 442 -1.26 -15.15 2.40
CA LEU A 442 -2.64 -15.62 2.24
C LEU A 442 -3.52 -14.60 1.50
N ILE A 443 -3.38 -13.30 1.80
CA ILE A 443 -4.08 -12.24 1.05
C ILE A 443 -3.67 -12.29 -0.43
N PHE A 444 -2.38 -12.50 -0.74
CA PHE A 444 -1.92 -12.62 -2.12
C PHE A 444 -2.61 -13.76 -2.86
N SER A 445 -2.57 -14.99 -2.33
CA SER A 445 -3.17 -16.16 -2.98
C SER A 445 -4.69 -16.01 -3.17
N GLU A 446 -5.39 -15.43 -2.20
CA GLU A 446 -6.83 -15.18 -2.31
C GLU A 446 -7.16 -14.12 -3.36
N ILE A 447 -6.35 -13.07 -3.50
CA ILE A 447 -6.54 -12.04 -4.54
C ILE A 447 -6.30 -12.64 -5.93
N VAL A 448 -5.25 -13.45 -6.12
CA VAL A 448 -4.99 -14.14 -7.40
C VAL A 448 -6.16 -15.01 -7.78
N ASN A 449 -6.65 -15.86 -6.86
CA ASN A 449 -7.82 -16.71 -7.08
C ASN A 449 -9.08 -15.89 -7.43
N ALA A 450 -9.36 -14.80 -6.68
CA ALA A 450 -10.50 -13.93 -6.95
C ALA A 450 -10.40 -13.23 -8.32
N TYR A 451 -9.20 -12.84 -8.73
CA TYR A 451 -8.96 -12.27 -10.05
C TYR A 451 -9.27 -13.25 -11.17
N ASP A 452 -8.82 -14.51 -11.05
CA ASP A 452 -9.08 -15.56 -12.02
C ASP A 452 -10.57 -15.92 -12.11
N ASP A 453 -11.27 -15.97 -10.98
CA ASP A 453 -12.72 -16.19 -10.92
C ASP A 453 -13.50 -15.06 -11.63
N LEU A 454 -13.10 -13.81 -11.42
CA LEU A 454 -13.68 -12.65 -12.09
C LEU A 454 -13.48 -12.69 -13.60
N LYS A 455 -12.29 -13.09 -14.07
CA LYS A 455 -12.00 -13.29 -15.50
C LYS A 455 -12.85 -14.40 -16.11
N ALA A 456 -12.93 -15.53 -15.43
CA ALA A 456 -13.74 -16.66 -15.87
C ALA A 456 -15.23 -16.27 -16.01
N SER A 457 -15.74 -15.51 -15.04
CA SER A 457 -17.12 -15.00 -15.04
C SER A 457 -17.38 -14.01 -16.18
N LYS A 458 -16.48 -13.05 -16.42
CA LYS A 458 -16.57 -12.10 -17.55
C LYS A 458 -16.60 -12.85 -18.88
N LYS A 459 -15.68 -13.80 -19.08
CA LYS A 459 -15.62 -14.63 -20.31
C LYS A 459 -16.87 -15.49 -20.55
N ALA A 460 -17.50 -15.98 -19.48
CA ALA A 460 -18.75 -16.72 -19.56
C ALA A 460 -19.93 -15.83 -19.99
N THR A 461 -19.98 -14.60 -19.46
CA THR A 461 -21.00 -13.60 -19.79
C THR A 461 -20.88 -13.16 -21.27
N ASP A 462 -19.67 -12.89 -21.74
CA ASP A 462 -19.41 -12.49 -23.13
C ASP A 462 -19.84 -13.60 -24.12
N ARG A 463 -19.52 -14.87 -23.83
CA ARG A 463 -19.95 -16.01 -24.65
C ARG A 463 -21.47 -16.17 -24.67
N SER A 464 -22.16 -15.89 -23.58
CA SER A 464 -23.62 -15.96 -23.52
C SER A 464 -24.28 -14.83 -24.33
N SER A 465 -23.70 -13.64 -24.35
CA SER A 465 -24.16 -12.49 -25.15
C SER A 465 -23.95 -12.70 -26.65
N GLU A 466 -22.82 -13.29 -27.06
CA GLU A 466 -22.56 -13.65 -28.46
C GLU A 466 -23.48 -14.75 -28.96
N SER A 467 -23.84 -15.73 -28.12
CA SER A 467 -24.76 -16.81 -28.47
C SER A 467 -26.20 -16.34 -28.69
N THR A 468 -26.60 -15.21 -28.09
CA THR A 468 -27.95 -14.64 -28.28
C THR A 468 -28.07 -13.77 -29.54
N THR A 469 -26.96 -13.37 -30.16
CA THR A 469 -26.97 -12.53 -31.38
C THR A 469 -26.94 -13.35 -32.68
N SER A 470 -26.75 -14.68 -32.62
CA SER A 470 -26.70 -15.57 -33.77
C SER A 470 -28.00 -16.36 -33.93
N THR A 471 -29.16 -15.71 -33.96
CA THR A 471 -30.38 -16.28 -34.53
C THR A 471 -30.51 -15.78 -35.96
N THR A 472 -30.08 -16.60 -36.89
CA THR A 472 -30.41 -16.51 -38.33
C THR A 472 -31.93 -16.37 -38.49
N PRO A 473 -32.46 -15.42 -39.24
CA PRO A 473 -33.89 -15.35 -39.48
C PRO A 473 -34.28 -16.56 -40.37
N THR A 474 -34.93 -17.54 -39.77
CA THR A 474 -35.59 -18.60 -40.53
C THR A 474 -36.74 -17.98 -41.28
N THR A 475 -36.62 -17.93 -42.61
CA THR A 475 -37.66 -17.51 -43.52
C THR A 475 -38.81 -18.51 -43.40
N VAL A 476 -39.88 -18.14 -42.73
CA VAL A 476 -41.13 -18.91 -42.68
C VAL A 476 -41.96 -18.56 -43.90
N ALA A 477 -42.24 -19.57 -44.75
CA ALA A 477 -43.16 -19.46 -45.88
C ALA A 477 -44.59 -19.18 -45.36
N PRO A 478 -45.43 -18.42 -46.12
CA PRO A 478 -46.76 -18.06 -45.66
C PRO A 478 -47.72 -19.26 -45.71
N LEU A 479 -48.41 -19.56 -44.59
CA LEU A 479 -49.54 -20.48 -44.52
C LEU A 479 -50.85 -19.77 -44.91
N PRO A 480 -51.82 -20.52 -45.48
CA PRO A 480 -53.04 -19.93 -46.02
C PRO A 480 -54.03 -19.49 -44.94
N THR A 481 -54.69 -18.36 -45.21
CA THR A 481 -55.75 -17.74 -44.44
C THR A 481 -56.97 -18.64 -44.24
N THR A 482 -57.33 -18.93 -42.97
CA THR A 482 -58.68 -19.38 -42.62
C THR A 482 -59.28 -18.35 -41.60
N THR A 483 -60.50 -17.96 -41.94
CA THR A 483 -61.38 -16.98 -41.28
C THR A 483 -61.72 -17.38 -39.85
N ALA A 484 -61.64 -16.40 -38.93
CA ALA A 484 -61.97 -16.53 -37.52
C ALA A 484 -63.49 -16.39 -37.24
N PRO A 485 -64.05 -17.07 -36.23
CA PRO A 485 -65.32 -16.70 -35.63
C PRO A 485 -65.13 -15.79 -34.42
N ALA A 486 -66.15 -14.96 -34.12
CA ALA A 486 -66.21 -13.86 -33.18
C ALA A 486 -66.06 -14.27 -31.70
N PRO A 487 -65.63 -13.35 -30.80
CA PRO A 487 -65.38 -13.65 -29.40
C PRO A 487 -66.62 -13.60 -28.50
N SER A 488 -66.69 -14.52 -27.53
CA SER A 488 -67.62 -14.51 -26.42
C SER A 488 -67.08 -13.72 -25.24
N PRO A 489 -67.96 -13.15 -24.36
CA PRO A 489 -67.59 -12.12 -23.38
C PRO A 489 -66.95 -12.70 -22.10
N SER A 490 -66.00 -11.92 -21.55
CA SER A 490 -65.29 -12.16 -20.31
C SER A 490 -66.21 -12.04 -19.06
N PRO A 491 -65.96 -12.82 -18.01
CA PRO A 491 -66.58 -12.58 -16.70
C PRO A 491 -65.77 -11.60 -15.87
N ALA A 492 -66.48 -10.85 -15.02
CA ALA A 492 -66.04 -9.76 -14.15
C ALA A 492 -65.07 -10.21 -13.02
N PRO A 493 -64.24 -9.33 -12.49
CA PRO A 493 -63.25 -9.66 -11.48
C PRO A 493 -63.88 -9.81 -10.08
N GLN A 494 -63.48 -10.85 -9.35
CA GLN A 494 -63.78 -11.02 -7.94
C GLN A 494 -62.74 -10.28 -7.07
N THR A 495 -63.22 -9.48 -6.16
CA THR A 495 -62.45 -8.79 -5.12
C THR A 495 -62.05 -9.79 -4.04
N SER A 496 -60.75 -9.92 -3.79
CA SER A 496 -60.21 -10.62 -2.63
C SER A 496 -59.77 -9.60 -1.55
N SER A 497 -60.23 -9.85 -0.34
CA SER A 497 -59.93 -9.11 0.89
C SER A 497 -58.47 -9.19 1.29
N PRO A 498 -57.94 -8.19 2.05
CA PRO A 498 -56.53 -8.12 2.41
C PRO A 498 -56.15 -9.11 3.51
N ALA A 499 -54.95 -9.70 3.37
CA ALA A 499 -54.35 -10.60 4.34
C ALA A 499 -53.78 -9.82 5.54
N GLN A 500 -53.96 -10.37 6.73
CA GLN A 500 -53.47 -9.92 8.02
C GLN A 500 -51.92 -10.06 8.09
N PRO A 501 -51.18 -9.14 8.76
CA PRO A 501 -49.75 -9.26 8.93
C PRO A 501 -49.36 -10.32 9.98
N PRO A 502 -48.20 -10.97 9.86
CA PRO A 502 -47.75 -11.99 10.79
C PRO A 502 -47.30 -11.42 12.13
N ALA A 503 -47.56 -12.19 13.20
CA ALA A 503 -47.27 -11.87 14.60
C ALA A 503 -45.76 -11.78 14.89
N GLN A 504 -45.39 -10.81 15.73
CA GLN A 504 -44.02 -10.65 16.28
C GLN A 504 -43.68 -11.79 17.26
N PRO A 505 -42.38 -12.24 17.27
CA PRO A 505 -41.93 -13.14 18.32
C PRO A 505 -41.67 -12.41 19.64
N PRO A 506 -41.74 -13.11 20.80
CA PRO A 506 -41.67 -12.51 22.11
C PRO A 506 -40.29 -12.00 22.48
N ALA A 507 -40.27 -10.87 23.20
CA ALA A 507 -39.06 -10.21 23.69
C ALA A 507 -38.34 -11.10 24.73
N GLN A 508 -37.04 -11.31 24.52
CA GLN A 508 -36.15 -11.87 25.54
C GLN A 508 -35.79 -10.76 26.56
N GLN A 509 -35.99 -11.07 27.84
CA GLN A 509 -35.59 -10.26 28.97
C GLN A 509 -34.07 -10.19 29.09
N ALA A 510 -33.55 -8.98 29.31
CA ALA A 510 -32.15 -8.72 29.65
C ALA A 510 -31.84 -9.18 31.09
N PRO A 511 -30.65 -9.71 31.37
CA PRO A 511 -30.20 -10.01 32.72
C PRO A 511 -29.81 -8.74 33.49
N ALA A 512 -30.08 -8.72 34.77
CA ALA A 512 -29.83 -7.65 35.72
C ALA A 512 -28.34 -7.42 35.99
N PRO A 513 -27.92 -6.20 36.38
CA PRO A 513 -26.51 -5.89 36.62
C PRO A 513 -26.03 -6.44 37.99
N SER A 514 -24.86 -7.07 37.98
CA SER A 514 -24.15 -7.51 39.17
C SER A 514 -23.36 -6.36 39.83
N THR A 515 -23.50 -6.25 41.12
CA THR A 515 -22.83 -5.31 42.04
C THR A 515 -21.32 -5.56 42.16
N PRO A 516 -20.49 -4.52 42.35
CA PRO A 516 -19.07 -4.68 42.57
C PRO A 516 -18.70 -4.99 44.03
N ALA A 517 -17.70 -5.86 44.23
CA ALA A 517 -17.11 -6.17 45.53
C ALA A 517 -15.91 -5.23 45.84
N PRO A 518 -15.51 -5.03 47.11
CA PRO A 518 -14.79 -3.87 47.59
C PRO A 518 -13.23 -3.98 47.48
N SER A 519 -12.65 -2.80 47.38
CA SER A 519 -11.23 -2.48 47.40
C SER A 519 -10.50 -2.97 48.65
N GLY A 520 -9.36 -3.62 48.46
CA GLY A 520 -8.33 -3.87 49.47
C GLY A 520 -7.08 -3.04 49.20
N SER A 521 -6.76 -2.18 50.16
CA SER A 521 -5.59 -1.32 50.23
C SER A 521 -4.27 -2.07 50.52
N GLY A 522 -3.18 -1.63 49.92
CA GLY A 522 -1.83 -2.07 50.33
C GLY A 522 -0.71 -1.46 49.48
N SER A 523 -0.22 -0.30 49.83
CA SER A 523 1.18 0.12 49.58
C SER A 523 2.02 -0.25 50.80
N PRO A 524 3.39 -0.32 50.75
CA PRO A 524 4.27 0.66 50.16
C PRO A 524 5.66 0.20 49.66
N SER A 525 6.36 1.16 49.10
CA SER A 525 7.82 1.43 49.14
C SER A 525 8.77 0.67 48.20
N GLY A 526 9.40 1.39 47.31
CA GLY A 526 10.77 1.85 47.47
C GLY A 526 11.72 1.38 46.39
N GLY A 527 12.40 2.31 45.70
CA GLY A 527 13.69 2.03 45.08
C GLY A 527 13.84 2.42 43.61
N SER A 528 14.21 3.61 43.33
CA SER A 528 15.03 4.03 42.16
C SER A 528 16.52 3.80 42.47
N PRO A 529 17.48 3.98 41.54
CA PRO A 529 17.49 4.15 40.08
C PRO A 529 18.59 3.30 39.38
N GLY A 530 18.60 3.28 38.06
CA GLY A 530 19.70 2.70 37.28
C GLY A 530 19.57 2.93 35.78
N THR A 531 20.10 4.02 35.30
CA THR A 531 20.86 4.31 34.06
C THR A 531 20.86 3.31 32.92
N GLY A 532 20.46 3.76 31.73
CA GLY A 532 21.30 3.78 30.54
C GLY A 532 21.27 2.56 29.63
N GLY A 533 20.89 2.82 28.39
CA GLY A 533 21.14 1.90 27.29
C GLY A 533 20.29 2.26 26.07
N VAL A 534 20.78 3.22 25.30
CA VAL A 534 20.31 3.46 23.94
C VAL A 534 20.93 2.40 23.06
N SER A 535 20.13 1.64 22.34
CA SER A 535 20.57 0.85 21.18
C SER A 535 19.66 1.17 20.01
N GLY A 536 20.31 1.44 18.89
CA GLY A 536 19.85 2.02 17.64
C GLY A 536 18.82 1.26 16.80
#